data_585ef4de330a3eb5865c70403e0903b8
#
_entry.id   585ef4de330a3eb5865c70403e0903b8
#
_cell.length_a   1.000
_cell.length_b   1.000
_cell.length_c   1.000
_cell.angle_alpha   90.00
_cell.angle_beta   90.00
_cell.angle_gamma   90.00
#
_symmetry.space_group_name_H-M   'P 1'
#
loop_
_entity.id
_entity.type
_entity.pdbx_description
1 polymer ?
#
loop_
_entity_poly.entity_id
_entity_poly.type
_entity_poly.pdbx_seq_one_letter_code
_entity_poly.pdbx_strand_id
1 'polypeptide(L)'
;IDWKGSEREISGKMRHLLSLLPSNNTDDIYEECKDDLNRKCPNLKNCMADPALFLARISDNQLYMEAKATYGKDMVTAFIKLNGITVGAVANRTVFYDTDGNVGETYEPVISPRGAKKAAKFIMFCDAFSIPIITFTNLRGYQATKCSETHMAKAAAKLIYAFASATVPKVNVITGEAFGSAYLIMNSKSVGADLVYAWKNAKIGMMDAKEAAKIMYAGADGVVIKEKTVEYDALKNNVESA
;
A
#
# COMPACT_ATOMS: atom_id res chain seq x y z
N ILE A 1 -12.39 13.12 9.52
CA ILE A 1 -12.37 14.19 8.49
C ILE A 1 -11.49 13.72 7.35
N ASP A 2 -12.01 13.72 6.13
CA ASP A 2 -11.28 13.27 4.93
C ASP A 2 -10.45 14.39 4.34
N TRP A 3 -10.99 15.60 4.29
CA TRP A 3 -10.30 16.83 3.89
C TRP A 3 -10.68 18.00 4.77
N LYS A 4 -9.77 18.95 4.88
CA LYS A 4 -10.01 20.26 5.50
C LYS A 4 -9.42 21.36 4.61
N GLY A 5 -10.02 22.51 4.58
CA GLY A 5 -9.60 23.66 3.79
C GLY A 5 -10.66 24.73 3.77
N SER A 6 -10.48 25.75 2.94
CA SER A 6 -11.48 26.77 2.67
C SER A 6 -12.71 26.18 1.96
N GLU A 7 -13.83 26.87 2.00
CA GLU A 7 -15.06 26.47 1.30
C GLU A 7 -14.84 26.21 -0.18
N ARG A 8 -14.08 27.06 -0.85
CA ARG A 8 -13.72 26.92 -2.27
C ARG A 8 -12.89 25.64 -2.54
N GLU A 9 -11.91 25.36 -1.70
CA GLU A 9 -11.06 24.16 -1.82
C GLU A 9 -11.86 22.87 -1.59
N ILE A 10 -12.71 22.86 -0.57
CA ILE A 10 -13.55 21.70 -0.29
C ILE A 10 -14.57 21.47 -1.39
N SER A 11 -15.23 22.54 -1.89
CA SER A 11 -16.16 22.43 -3.02
C SER A 11 -15.48 21.90 -4.28
N GLY A 12 -14.25 22.33 -4.55
CA GLY A 12 -13.43 21.80 -5.64
C GLY A 12 -13.12 20.31 -5.48
N LYS A 13 -12.72 19.90 -4.28
CA LYS A 13 -12.46 18.46 -3.96
C LYS A 13 -13.72 17.60 -4.04
N MET A 14 -14.86 18.13 -3.60
CA MET A 14 -16.14 17.41 -3.72
C MET A 14 -16.51 17.16 -5.20
N ARG A 15 -16.42 18.19 -6.04
CA ARG A 15 -16.66 18.04 -7.49
C ARG A 15 -15.71 17.03 -8.13
N HIS A 16 -14.43 17.09 -7.75
CA HIS A 16 -13.42 16.14 -8.23
C HIS A 16 -13.74 14.71 -7.77
N LEU A 17 -14.12 14.50 -6.50
CA LEU A 17 -14.53 13.18 -6.02
C LEU A 17 -15.74 12.66 -6.82
N LEU A 18 -16.77 13.49 -7.00
CA LEU A 18 -17.97 13.08 -7.75
C LEU A 18 -17.65 12.72 -9.21
N SER A 19 -16.65 13.35 -9.84
CA SER A 19 -16.22 12.98 -11.20
C SER A 19 -15.44 11.67 -11.26
N LEU A 20 -14.99 11.14 -10.11
CA LEU A 20 -14.29 9.86 -10.02
C LEU A 20 -15.21 8.69 -9.63
N LEU A 21 -16.42 8.99 -9.14
CA LEU A 21 -17.37 7.98 -8.72
C LEU A 21 -18.38 7.69 -9.84
N PRO A 22 -18.91 6.45 -9.91
CA PRO A 22 -20.03 6.14 -10.80
C PRO A 22 -21.28 6.90 -10.36
N SER A 23 -22.25 7.05 -11.25
CA SER A 23 -23.56 7.62 -10.93
C SER A 23 -24.32 6.78 -9.89
N ASN A 24 -24.08 5.48 -9.91
CA ASN A 24 -24.58 4.50 -8.95
C ASN A 24 -23.65 3.26 -8.94
N ASN A 25 -23.93 2.29 -8.10
CA ASN A 25 -23.08 1.10 -7.92
C ASN A 25 -23.22 0.03 -9.02
N THR A 26 -24.07 0.26 -10.01
CA THR A 26 -24.28 -0.64 -11.16
C THR A 26 -23.73 -0.06 -12.48
N ASP A 27 -23.35 1.21 -12.49
CA ASP A 27 -22.80 1.87 -13.65
C ASP A 27 -21.29 1.65 -13.73
N ASP A 28 -20.78 1.42 -14.92
CA ASP A 28 -19.35 1.35 -15.18
C ASP A 28 -18.73 2.76 -15.17
N ILE A 29 -17.58 2.88 -14.49
CA ILE A 29 -16.79 4.10 -14.49
C ILE A 29 -15.75 3.98 -15.60
N TYR A 30 -16.11 4.31 -16.81
CA TYR A 30 -15.17 4.39 -17.93
C TYR A 30 -15.25 5.76 -18.59
N GLU A 31 -14.11 6.42 -18.70
CA GLU A 31 -13.93 7.58 -19.54
C GLU A 31 -12.91 7.26 -20.62
N GLU A 32 -13.09 7.77 -21.83
CA GLU A 32 -12.11 7.60 -22.89
C GLU A 32 -10.75 8.16 -22.45
N CYS A 33 -9.76 7.27 -22.38
CA CYS A 33 -8.41 7.63 -21.99
C CYS A 33 -7.69 8.29 -23.16
N LYS A 34 -7.22 9.52 -22.95
CA LYS A 34 -6.40 10.27 -23.91
C LYS A 34 -4.89 10.21 -23.60
N ASP A 35 -4.52 9.53 -22.49
CA ASP A 35 -3.13 9.36 -22.10
C ASP A 35 -2.48 8.21 -22.90
N ASP A 36 -1.18 8.30 -23.14
CA ASP A 36 -0.43 7.22 -23.78
C ASP A 36 -0.19 6.09 -22.80
N LEU A 37 -0.89 4.95 -23.00
CA LEU A 37 -0.76 3.76 -22.16
C LEU A 37 0.66 3.15 -22.15
N ASN A 38 1.46 3.46 -23.19
CA ASN A 38 2.84 3.00 -23.29
C ASN A 38 3.86 4.04 -22.83
N ARG A 39 3.41 5.15 -22.23
CA ARG A 39 4.32 6.18 -21.75
C ARG A 39 5.29 5.63 -20.71
N LYS A 40 6.55 5.95 -20.85
CA LYS A 40 7.57 5.58 -19.89
C LYS A 40 7.40 6.41 -18.61
N CYS A 41 7.42 5.73 -17.47
CA CYS A 41 7.46 6.38 -16.15
C CYS A 41 8.90 6.36 -15.60
N PRO A 42 9.76 7.31 -15.98
CA PRO A 42 11.15 7.32 -15.54
C PRO A 42 11.22 7.55 -14.03
N ASN A 43 12.27 7.01 -13.40
CA ASN A 43 12.55 7.17 -11.96
C ASN A 43 11.43 6.68 -11.02
N LEU A 44 10.57 5.77 -11.47
CA LEU A 44 9.48 5.22 -10.66
C LEU A 44 10.00 4.59 -9.36
N LYS A 45 11.12 3.87 -9.46
CA LYS A 45 11.78 3.23 -8.30
C LYS A 45 12.16 4.23 -7.20
N ASN A 46 12.58 5.43 -7.56
CA ASN A 46 12.98 6.46 -6.59
C ASN A 46 11.77 7.10 -5.87
N CYS A 47 10.57 6.96 -6.43
CA CYS A 47 9.35 7.52 -5.85
C CYS A 47 8.61 6.52 -4.96
N MET A 48 9.05 5.25 -4.90
CA MET A 48 8.34 4.21 -4.14
C MET A 48 8.28 4.45 -2.63
N ALA A 49 9.19 5.23 -2.09
CA ALA A 49 9.20 5.61 -0.68
C ALA A 49 7.98 6.48 -0.30
N ASP A 50 7.51 7.32 -1.24
CA ASP A 50 6.26 8.06 -1.12
C ASP A 50 5.27 7.63 -2.21
N PRO A 51 4.31 6.75 -1.87
CA PRO A 51 3.29 6.29 -2.81
C PRO A 51 2.46 7.41 -3.45
N ALA A 52 2.34 8.58 -2.83
CA ALA A 52 1.62 9.70 -3.42
C ALA A 52 2.27 10.15 -4.74
N LEU A 53 3.60 10.26 -4.75
CA LEU A 53 4.35 10.62 -5.96
C LEU A 53 4.31 9.50 -7.02
N PHE A 54 4.43 8.26 -6.56
CA PHE A 54 4.37 7.10 -7.43
C PHE A 54 3.00 6.96 -8.09
N LEU A 55 1.92 7.00 -7.31
CA LEU A 55 0.55 6.85 -7.79
C LEU A 55 0.16 7.96 -8.77
N ALA A 56 0.55 9.20 -8.48
CA ALA A 56 0.34 10.30 -9.43
C ALA A 56 1.03 10.06 -10.77
N ARG A 57 2.24 9.46 -10.76
CA ARG A 57 2.99 9.19 -12.00
C ARG A 57 2.42 8.09 -12.86
N ILE A 58 1.84 7.05 -12.26
CA ILE A 58 1.23 5.93 -13.01
C ILE A 58 -0.19 6.24 -13.46
N SER A 59 -0.86 7.20 -12.83
CA SER A 59 -2.23 7.56 -13.12
C SER A 59 -2.36 8.35 -14.43
N ASP A 60 -3.46 8.15 -15.13
CA ASP A 60 -3.81 8.90 -16.34
C ASP A 60 -3.82 10.41 -16.04
N ASN A 61 -3.15 11.18 -16.90
CA ASN A 61 -3.00 12.64 -16.75
C ASN A 61 -2.52 13.07 -15.33
N GLN A 62 -1.79 12.19 -14.63
CA GLN A 62 -1.31 12.41 -13.26
C GLN A 62 -2.43 12.68 -12.25
N LEU A 63 -3.63 12.19 -12.49
CA LEU A 63 -4.77 12.35 -11.61
C LEU A 63 -4.53 11.60 -10.29
N TYR A 64 -4.52 12.32 -9.18
CA TYR A 64 -4.29 11.77 -7.85
C TYR A 64 -5.17 12.46 -6.83
N MET A 65 -5.93 11.68 -6.07
CA MET A 65 -6.77 12.22 -5.00
C MET A 65 -6.62 11.36 -3.75
N GLU A 66 -5.81 11.80 -2.79
CA GLU A 66 -5.64 11.11 -1.51
C GLU A 66 -6.80 11.40 -0.56
N ALA A 67 -7.41 10.34 -0.02
CA ALA A 67 -8.38 10.42 1.06
C ALA A 67 -7.66 10.37 2.42
N LYS A 68 -8.05 11.24 3.35
CA LYS A 68 -7.49 11.29 4.72
C LYS A 68 -5.97 11.45 4.77
N ALA A 69 -5.41 12.30 3.95
CA ALA A 69 -3.97 12.53 3.87
C ALA A 69 -3.31 12.88 5.22
N THR A 70 -4.04 13.53 6.13
CA THR A 70 -3.54 13.93 7.46
C THR A 70 -3.74 12.88 8.57
N TYR A 71 -4.41 11.76 8.26
CA TYR A 71 -4.66 10.68 9.22
C TYR A 71 -4.03 9.38 8.77
N GLY A 72 -3.29 8.69 9.66
CA GLY A 72 -2.59 7.46 9.32
C GLY A 72 -1.69 7.67 8.10
N LYS A 73 -0.76 8.61 8.19
CA LYS A 73 0.09 9.06 7.07
C LYS A 73 1.03 7.96 6.55
N ASP A 74 1.30 6.96 7.38
CA ASP A 74 2.03 5.73 7.05
C ASP A 74 1.31 4.84 6.01
N MET A 75 0.01 5.10 5.81
CA MET A 75 -0.81 4.41 4.82
C MET A 75 -1.46 5.42 3.87
N VAL A 76 -1.21 5.31 2.58
CA VAL A 76 -1.85 6.08 1.53
C VAL A 76 -3.11 5.37 1.07
N THR A 77 -4.20 6.12 0.93
CA THR A 77 -5.44 5.67 0.30
C THR A 77 -5.85 6.74 -0.71
N ALA A 78 -5.89 6.41 -1.98
CA ALA A 78 -6.11 7.39 -3.03
C ALA A 78 -6.93 6.83 -4.19
N PHE A 79 -7.62 7.71 -4.88
CA PHE A 79 -8.21 7.43 -6.17
C PHE A 79 -7.24 7.85 -7.28
N ILE A 80 -7.05 6.98 -8.24
CA ILE A 80 -6.27 7.19 -9.47
C ILE A 80 -7.10 6.74 -10.67
N LYS A 81 -6.69 7.10 -11.88
CA LYS A 81 -7.26 6.54 -13.10
C LYS A 81 -6.23 5.72 -13.86
N LEU A 82 -6.63 4.57 -14.34
CA LEU A 82 -5.83 3.69 -15.19
C LEU A 82 -6.65 3.31 -16.41
N ASN A 83 -6.23 3.77 -17.58
CA ASN A 83 -6.95 3.57 -18.84
C ASN A 83 -8.41 4.04 -18.78
N GLY A 84 -8.66 5.21 -18.19
CA GLY A 84 -9.99 5.78 -18.03
C GLY A 84 -10.84 5.19 -16.90
N ILE A 85 -10.37 4.12 -16.24
CA ILE A 85 -11.08 3.48 -15.13
C ILE A 85 -10.59 4.04 -13.80
N THR A 86 -11.52 4.44 -12.93
CA THR A 86 -11.18 4.82 -11.57
C THR A 86 -10.78 3.61 -10.75
N VAL A 87 -9.65 3.68 -10.07
CA VAL A 87 -9.09 2.61 -9.24
C VAL A 87 -8.77 3.16 -7.85
N GLY A 88 -9.16 2.42 -6.82
CA GLY A 88 -8.77 2.68 -5.44
C GLY A 88 -7.38 2.12 -5.17
N ALA A 89 -6.43 2.99 -4.84
CA ALA A 89 -5.07 2.59 -4.52
C ALA A 89 -4.82 2.62 -3.01
N VAL A 90 -4.22 1.55 -2.48
CA VAL A 90 -3.80 1.44 -1.08
C VAL A 90 -2.33 1.10 -1.05
N ALA A 91 -1.52 1.91 -0.38
CA ALA A 91 -0.08 1.69 -0.32
C ALA A 91 0.50 2.13 1.03
N ASN A 92 1.48 1.40 1.56
CA ASN A 92 2.20 1.85 2.73
C ASN A 92 3.30 2.86 2.33
N ARG A 93 3.48 3.88 3.16
CA ARG A 93 4.44 4.98 2.95
C ARG A 93 5.61 4.84 3.92
N THR A 94 6.82 5.02 3.41
CA THR A 94 8.04 5.04 4.23
C THR A 94 8.66 6.43 4.34
N VAL A 95 8.40 7.30 3.37
CA VAL A 95 8.84 8.70 3.38
C VAL A 95 7.68 9.59 2.95
N PHE A 96 7.54 10.70 3.61
CA PHE A 96 6.66 11.79 3.20
C PHE A 96 7.52 12.98 2.73
N TYR A 97 7.31 13.42 1.49
CA TYR A 97 7.94 14.63 0.98
C TYR A 97 6.99 15.82 1.12
N ASP A 98 7.54 16.96 1.53
CA ASP A 98 6.80 18.21 1.57
C ASP A 98 6.61 18.81 0.17
N THR A 99 5.94 19.95 0.09
CA THR A 99 5.69 20.67 -1.18
C THR A 99 6.97 21.15 -1.86
N ASP A 100 8.05 21.32 -1.11
CA ASP A 100 9.35 21.77 -1.58
C ASP A 100 10.25 20.60 -2.01
N GLY A 101 9.77 19.37 -1.85
CA GLY A 101 10.49 18.13 -2.17
C GLY A 101 11.50 17.68 -1.09
N ASN A 102 11.48 18.28 0.10
CA ASN A 102 12.31 17.85 1.20
C ASN A 102 11.65 16.67 1.94
N VAL A 103 12.50 15.85 2.59
CA VAL A 103 12.03 14.78 3.47
C VAL A 103 11.40 15.40 4.72
N GLY A 104 10.10 15.29 4.87
CA GLY A 104 9.35 15.78 6.02
C GLY A 104 9.31 14.74 7.14
N GLU A 105 8.60 13.65 6.94
CA GLU A 105 8.43 12.58 7.92
C GLU A 105 8.89 11.24 7.33
N THR A 106 9.48 10.38 8.15
CA THR A 106 9.86 9.02 7.78
C THR A 106 9.10 8.00 8.61
N TYR A 107 8.73 6.88 7.99
CA TYR A 107 8.01 5.78 8.62
C TYR A 107 8.74 4.47 8.38
N GLU A 108 8.70 3.59 9.35
CA GLU A 108 9.12 2.20 9.12
C GLU A 108 8.15 1.50 8.15
N PRO A 109 8.61 0.50 7.38
CA PRO A 109 7.76 -0.30 6.50
C PRO A 109 6.91 -1.29 7.31
N VAL A 110 6.01 -0.77 8.14
CA VAL A 110 5.15 -1.54 9.05
C VAL A 110 3.71 -1.02 8.99
N ILE A 111 2.76 -1.86 9.39
CA ILE A 111 1.35 -1.46 9.49
C ILE A 111 1.08 -0.89 10.87
N SER A 112 0.58 0.34 10.94
CA SER A 112 0.04 0.93 12.16
C SER A 112 -1.46 0.62 12.33
N PRO A 113 -1.99 0.64 13.56
CA PRO A 113 -3.43 0.49 13.78
C PRO A 113 -4.26 1.59 13.10
N ARG A 114 -3.71 2.79 12.95
CA ARG A 114 -4.37 3.91 12.25
C ARG A 114 -4.39 3.68 10.75
N GLY A 115 -3.26 3.29 10.17
CA GLY A 115 -3.12 2.95 8.76
C GLY A 115 -4.05 1.80 8.36
N ALA A 116 -4.07 0.70 9.13
CA ALA A 116 -4.96 -0.43 8.89
C ALA A 116 -6.45 -0.03 8.92
N LYS A 117 -6.87 0.79 9.89
CA LYS A 117 -8.26 1.29 9.97
C LYS A 117 -8.61 2.24 8.81
N LYS A 118 -7.65 3.06 8.36
CA LYS A 118 -7.81 3.95 7.20
C LYS A 118 -8.03 3.13 5.94
N ALA A 119 -7.15 2.17 5.68
CA ALA A 119 -7.22 1.26 4.54
C ALA A 119 -8.54 0.47 4.53
N ALA A 120 -8.91 -0.17 5.64
CA ALA A 120 -10.14 -0.96 5.74
C ALA A 120 -11.39 -0.14 5.36
N LYS A 121 -11.51 1.09 5.85
CA LYS A 121 -12.65 1.96 5.51
C LYS A 121 -12.65 2.37 4.04
N PHE A 122 -11.48 2.61 3.47
CA PHE A 122 -11.35 2.98 2.08
C PHE A 122 -11.70 1.81 1.15
N ILE A 123 -11.26 0.60 1.48
CA ILE A 123 -11.59 -0.63 0.73
C ILE A 123 -13.11 -0.87 0.73
N MET A 124 -13.76 -0.75 1.89
CA MET A 124 -15.21 -0.88 1.99
C MET A 124 -15.95 0.19 1.18
N PHE A 125 -15.40 1.40 1.09
CA PHE A 125 -15.95 2.45 0.23
C PHE A 125 -15.79 2.09 -1.26
N CYS A 126 -14.62 1.64 -1.68
CA CYS A 126 -14.39 1.21 -3.06
C CYS A 126 -15.32 0.08 -3.45
N ASP A 127 -15.48 -0.93 -2.58
CA ASP A 127 -16.39 -2.05 -2.82
C ASP A 127 -17.86 -1.60 -2.99
N ALA A 128 -18.32 -0.66 -2.14
CA ALA A 128 -19.68 -0.11 -2.22
C ALA A 128 -19.98 0.63 -3.53
N PHE A 129 -18.96 1.14 -4.21
CA PHE A 129 -19.08 1.84 -5.50
C PHE A 129 -18.53 1.02 -6.67
N SER A 130 -18.28 -0.27 -6.51
CA SER A 130 -17.74 -1.16 -7.55
C SER A 130 -16.41 -0.69 -8.13
N ILE A 131 -15.57 0.00 -7.34
CA ILE A 131 -14.26 0.52 -7.74
C ILE A 131 -13.20 -0.56 -7.53
N PRO A 132 -12.47 -1.03 -8.56
CA PRO A 132 -11.37 -1.97 -8.44
C PRO A 132 -10.28 -1.46 -7.49
N ILE A 133 -9.58 -2.38 -6.81
CA ILE A 133 -8.58 -2.04 -5.82
C ILE A 133 -7.20 -2.52 -6.26
N ILE A 134 -6.22 -1.63 -6.21
CA ILE A 134 -4.81 -1.97 -6.34
C ILE A 134 -4.07 -1.68 -5.04
N THR A 135 -3.24 -2.61 -4.60
CA THR A 135 -2.38 -2.43 -3.41
C THR A 135 -0.92 -2.47 -3.79
N PHE A 136 -0.12 -1.62 -3.16
CA PHE A 136 1.33 -1.63 -3.27
C PHE A 136 1.92 -1.94 -1.91
N THR A 137 2.59 -3.09 -1.80
CA THR A 137 3.03 -3.66 -0.54
C THR A 137 4.54 -3.56 -0.38
N ASN A 138 4.97 -2.92 0.71
CA ASN A 138 6.35 -2.91 1.20
C ASN A 138 6.30 -2.98 2.73
N LEU A 139 6.20 -4.19 3.31
CA LEU A 139 5.90 -4.39 4.72
C LEU A 139 6.81 -5.42 5.37
N ARG A 140 7.44 -5.00 6.47
CA ARG A 140 8.27 -5.86 7.31
C ARG A 140 7.49 -6.49 8.46
N GLY A 141 6.42 -5.83 8.93
CA GLY A 141 5.69 -6.29 10.10
C GLY A 141 4.65 -5.29 10.58
N TYR A 142 4.33 -5.36 11.86
CA TYR A 142 3.45 -4.42 12.54
C TYR A 142 4.22 -3.41 13.36
N GLN A 143 3.65 -2.23 13.54
CA GLN A 143 4.23 -1.20 14.40
C GLN A 143 4.35 -1.70 15.85
N ALA A 144 5.55 -1.68 16.40
CA ALA A 144 5.85 -2.15 17.76
C ALA A 144 5.84 -0.98 18.76
N THR A 145 4.65 -0.57 19.20
CA THR A 145 4.46 0.44 20.27
C THR A 145 3.42 -0.05 21.26
N LYS A 146 3.46 0.44 22.49
CA LYS A 146 2.47 0.09 23.53
C LYS A 146 1.02 0.33 23.06
N CYS A 147 0.78 1.40 22.31
CA CYS A 147 -0.53 1.69 21.72
C CYS A 147 -0.90 0.69 20.62
N SER A 148 0.07 0.29 19.80
CA SER A 148 -0.15 -0.69 18.72
C SER A 148 -0.49 -2.06 19.28
N GLU A 149 0.20 -2.54 20.29
CA GLU A 149 -0.08 -3.84 20.93
C GLU A 149 -1.53 -3.96 21.37
N THR A 150 -2.08 -2.88 21.93
CA THR A 150 -3.48 -2.87 22.39
C THR A 150 -4.50 -2.83 21.25
N HIS A 151 -4.18 -2.23 20.12
CA HIS A 151 -5.16 -1.91 19.08
C HIS A 151 -4.97 -2.65 17.76
N MET A 152 -3.80 -3.27 17.55
CA MET A 152 -3.42 -3.83 16.26
C MET A 152 -4.27 -5.03 15.86
N ALA A 153 -4.55 -5.95 16.78
CA ALA A 153 -5.36 -7.14 16.50
C ALA A 153 -6.75 -6.77 15.94
N LYS A 154 -7.42 -5.80 16.56
CA LYS A 154 -8.72 -5.30 16.07
C LYS A 154 -8.61 -4.56 14.74
N ALA A 155 -7.52 -3.83 14.51
CA ALA A 155 -7.30 -3.10 13.28
C ALA A 155 -6.96 -4.05 12.12
N ALA A 156 -6.12 -5.06 12.37
CA ALA A 156 -5.78 -6.12 11.43
C ALA A 156 -7.02 -6.93 11.03
N ALA A 157 -7.83 -7.35 11.99
CA ALA A 157 -9.08 -8.07 11.73
C ALA A 157 -10.03 -7.27 10.81
N LYS A 158 -10.13 -5.95 11.00
CA LYS A 158 -10.93 -5.10 10.12
C LYS A 158 -10.36 -5.01 8.71
N LEU A 159 -9.04 -4.95 8.58
CA LEU A 159 -8.38 -4.88 7.28
C LEU A 159 -8.55 -6.20 6.50
N ILE A 160 -8.31 -7.34 7.16
CA ILE A 160 -8.56 -8.67 6.58
C ILE A 160 -10.02 -8.79 6.13
N TYR A 161 -10.95 -8.44 7.02
CA TYR A 161 -12.38 -8.50 6.70
C TYR A 161 -12.74 -7.64 5.48
N ALA A 162 -12.21 -6.42 5.39
CA ALA A 162 -12.47 -5.53 4.27
C ALA A 162 -11.96 -6.13 2.94
N PHE A 163 -10.76 -6.70 2.90
CA PHE A 163 -10.24 -7.34 1.69
C PHE A 163 -10.96 -8.65 1.36
N ALA A 164 -11.26 -9.48 2.36
CA ALA A 164 -11.90 -10.77 2.14
C ALA A 164 -13.37 -10.64 1.69
N SER A 165 -14.08 -9.60 2.19
CA SER A 165 -15.48 -9.36 1.84
C SER A 165 -15.66 -8.54 0.57
N ALA A 166 -14.64 -7.81 0.12
CA ALA A 166 -14.73 -6.99 -1.09
C ALA A 166 -14.92 -7.86 -2.34
N THR A 167 -15.93 -7.52 -3.13
CA THR A 167 -16.34 -8.24 -4.35
C THR A 167 -15.69 -7.70 -5.62
N VAL A 168 -15.12 -6.50 -5.54
CA VAL A 168 -14.42 -5.85 -6.65
C VAL A 168 -13.10 -6.53 -6.97
N PRO A 169 -12.59 -6.42 -8.22
CA PRO A 169 -11.27 -6.90 -8.59
C PRO A 169 -10.18 -6.32 -7.68
N LYS A 170 -9.29 -7.19 -7.22
CA LYS A 170 -8.19 -6.84 -6.29
C LYS A 170 -6.86 -7.31 -6.84
N VAL A 171 -5.95 -6.36 -7.03
CA VAL A 171 -4.58 -6.62 -7.47
C VAL A 171 -3.60 -6.19 -6.38
N ASN A 172 -2.59 -7.02 -6.12
CA ASN A 172 -1.50 -6.65 -5.22
C ASN A 172 -0.17 -6.62 -5.96
N VAL A 173 0.63 -5.58 -5.74
CA VAL A 173 1.97 -5.42 -6.28
C VAL A 173 2.95 -5.30 -5.13
N ILE A 174 3.80 -6.29 -4.96
CA ILE A 174 4.86 -6.30 -3.95
C ILE A 174 6.04 -5.51 -4.49
N THR A 175 6.35 -4.38 -3.88
CA THR A 175 7.36 -3.43 -4.37
C THR A 175 8.67 -3.48 -3.59
N GLY A 176 8.66 -4.14 -2.43
CA GLY A 176 9.80 -4.24 -1.54
C GLY A 176 9.69 -5.46 -0.64
N GLU A 177 9.62 -5.26 0.65
CA GLU A 177 9.51 -6.32 1.64
C GLU A 177 8.04 -6.78 1.80
N ALA A 178 7.84 -8.08 1.99
CA ALA A 178 6.54 -8.68 2.23
C ALA A 178 6.69 -9.85 3.21
N PHE A 179 6.68 -9.53 4.53
CA PHE A 179 6.98 -10.50 5.56
C PHE A 179 5.79 -10.80 6.47
N GLY A 180 5.63 -12.08 6.76
CA GLY A 180 4.77 -12.63 7.78
C GLY A 180 3.30 -12.27 7.64
N SER A 181 2.61 -12.20 8.77
CA SER A 181 1.17 -11.91 8.81
C SER A 181 0.82 -10.48 8.40
N ALA A 182 1.74 -9.52 8.48
CA ALA A 182 1.52 -8.15 8.01
C ALA A 182 1.35 -8.11 6.48
N TYR A 183 2.15 -8.89 5.74
CA TYR A 183 1.93 -9.08 4.32
C TYR A 183 0.60 -9.80 4.03
N LEU A 184 0.30 -10.86 4.78
CA LEU A 184 -0.94 -11.63 4.55
C LEU A 184 -2.18 -10.74 4.59
N ILE A 185 -2.28 -9.82 5.55
CA ILE A 185 -3.45 -8.95 5.70
C ILE A 185 -3.51 -7.80 4.66
N MET A 186 -2.44 -7.60 3.90
CA MET A 186 -2.35 -6.52 2.89
C MET A 186 -2.64 -7.06 1.49
N ASN A 187 -3.87 -7.56 1.29
CA ASN A 187 -4.34 -8.06 0.00
C ASN A 187 -3.45 -9.18 -0.59
N SER A 188 -3.09 -10.16 0.22
CA SER A 188 -2.38 -11.33 -0.27
C SER A 188 -3.30 -12.26 -1.06
N LYS A 189 -2.71 -13.19 -1.82
CA LYS A 189 -3.47 -14.25 -2.51
C LYS A 189 -4.35 -15.05 -1.55
N SER A 190 -3.85 -15.29 -0.33
CA SER A 190 -4.58 -16.03 0.72
C SER A 190 -5.81 -15.30 1.26
N VAL A 191 -5.90 -13.98 1.13
CA VAL A 191 -7.03 -13.15 1.58
C VAL A 191 -7.98 -12.82 0.44
N GLY A 192 -7.66 -13.27 -0.80
CA GLY A 192 -8.55 -13.14 -1.94
C GLY A 192 -8.12 -12.10 -2.97
N ALA A 193 -6.83 -11.76 -3.07
CA ALA A 193 -6.34 -11.03 -4.22
C ALA A 193 -6.48 -11.87 -5.49
N ASP A 194 -7.04 -11.29 -6.55
CA ASP A 194 -7.20 -11.96 -7.83
C ASP A 194 -5.85 -12.18 -8.52
N LEU A 195 -5.00 -11.14 -8.49
CA LEU A 195 -3.65 -11.18 -9.05
C LEU A 195 -2.65 -10.60 -8.05
N VAL A 196 -1.48 -11.23 -7.97
CA VAL A 196 -0.36 -10.75 -7.16
C VAL A 196 0.89 -10.72 -8.03
N TYR A 197 1.50 -9.55 -8.12
CA TYR A 197 2.75 -9.31 -8.81
C TYR A 197 3.84 -8.94 -7.82
N ALA A 198 5.08 -9.23 -8.15
CA ALA A 198 6.22 -8.82 -7.36
C ALA A 198 7.30 -8.18 -8.26
N TRP A 199 7.93 -7.15 -7.76
CA TRP A 199 9.10 -6.60 -8.42
C TRP A 199 10.28 -7.55 -8.26
N LYS A 200 11.20 -7.53 -9.22
CA LYS A 200 12.38 -8.41 -9.24
C LYS A 200 13.20 -8.41 -7.94
N ASN A 201 13.23 -7.28 -7.23
CA ASN A 201 13.98 -7.12 -5.98
C ASN A 201 13.09 -7.28 -4.73
N ALA A 202 11.86 -7.75 -4.88
CA ALA A 202 10.96 -7.96 -3.74
C ALA A 202 11.45 -9.12 -2.88
N LYS A 203 11.38 -8.94 -1.55
CA LYS A 203 11.74 -9.96 -0.57
C LYS A 203 10.46 -10.48 0.09
N ILE A 204 10.15 -11.75 -0.12
CA ILE A 204 8.93 -12.38 0.40
C ILE A 204 9.32 -13.50 1.35
N GLY A 205 8.70 -13.56 2.53
CA GLY A 205 9.00 -14.63 3.49
C GLY A 205 8.23 -14.51 4.80
N MET A 206 8.54 -15.41 5.72
CA MET A 206 7.93 -15.41 7.06
C MET A 206 8.40 -14.23 7.91
N MET A 207 9.69 -13.89 7.82
CA MET A 207 10.32 -12.80 8.55
C MET A 207 11.62 -12.37 7.84
N ASP A 208 12.16 -11.23 8.27
CA ASP A 208 13.46 -10.77 7.82
C ASP A 208 14.59 -11.72 8.20
N ALA A 209 15.64 -11.80 7.38
CA ALA A 209 16.78 -12.70 7.58
C ALA A 209 17.48 -12.48 8.93
N LYS A 210 17.61 -11.22 9.36
CA LYS A 210 18.22 -10.86 10.64
C LYS A 210 17.40 -11.35 11.83
N GLU A 211 16.10 -11.23 11.78
CA GLU A 211 15.22 -11.71 12.85
C GLU A 211 15.16 -13.24 12.87
N ALA A 212 15.16 -13.88 11.70
CA ALA A 212 15.25 -15.33 11.59
C ALA A 212 16.55 -15.86 12.22
N ALA A 213 17.69 -15.25 11.92
CA ALA A 213 18.97 -15.62 12.50
C ALA A 213 19.00 -15.46 14.03
N LYS A 214 18.44 -14.36 14.55
CA LYS A 214 18.36 -14.14 16.00
C LYS A 214 17.50 -15.20 16.71
N ILE A 215 16.40 -15.62 16.13
CA ILE A 215 15.50 -16.63 16.71
C ILE A 215 16.14 -18.02 16.65
N MET A 216 16.67 -18.40 15.48
CA MET A 216 17.25 -19.72 15.29
C MET A 216 18.55 -19.95 16.04
N TYR A 217 19.32 -18.90 16.26
CA TYR A 217 20.59 -18.93 16.96
C TYR A 217 20.56 -18.09 18.24
N ALA A 218 19.46 -18.18 18.97
CA ALA A 218 19.29 -17.49 20.25
C ALA A 218 20.40 -17.90 21.24
N GLY A 219 21.17 -16.94 21.72
CA GLY A 219 22.31 -17.15 22.60
C GLY A 219 23.67 -17.33 21.90
N ALA A 220 23.72 -17.31 20.57
CA ALA A 220 24.99 -17.27 19.84
C ALA A 220 25.62 -15.88 19.83
N ASP A 221 26.94 -15.83 19.61
CA ASP A 221 27.68 -14.56 19.48
C ASP A 221 27.19 -13.74 18.28
N GLY A 222 27.29 -12.41 18.39
CA GLY A 222 26.86 -11.49 17.35
C GLY A 222 27.54 -11.68 15.99
N VAL A 223 28.70 -12.31 15.94
CA VAL A 223 29.41 -12.70 14.70
C VAL A 223 28.65 -13.80 13.98
N VAL A 224 28.26 -14.87 14.68
CA VAL A 224 27.49 -16.00 14.13
C VAL A 224 26.13 -15.52 13.61
N ILE A 225 25.46 -14.63 14.33
CA ILE A 225 24.18 -14.05 13.90
C ILE A 225 24.35 -13.26 12.59
N LYS A 226 25.45 -12.50 12.43
CA LYS A 226 25.74 -11.75 11.21
C LYS A 226 25.99 -12.69 10.01
N GLU A 227 26.81 -13.74 10.18
CA GLU A 227 27.09 -14.72 9.15
C GLU A 227 25.81 -15.42 8.69
N LYS A 228 24.98 -15.88 9.62
CA LYS A 228 23.69 -16.52 9.34
C LYS A 228 22.67 -15.58 8.72
N THR A 229 22.72 -14.30 9.05
CA THR A 229 21.87 -13.28 8.38
C THR A 229 22.22 -13.20 6.88
N VAL A 230 23.51 -13.19 6.54
CA VAL A 230 23.96 -13.15 5.14
C VAL A 230 23.55 -14.42 4.41
N GLU A 231 23.72 -15.59 5.03
CA GLU A 231 23.31 -16.88 4.48
C GLU A 231 21.80 -16.92 4.16
N TYR A 232 20.95 -16.49 5.10
CA TYR A 232 19.50 -16.45 4.91
C TYR A 232 19.07 -15.43 3.85
N ASP A 233 19.74 -14.28 3.77
CA ASP A 233 19.46 -13.28 2.72
C ASP A 233 19.84 -13.81 1.33
N ALA A 234 20.93 -14.58 1.22
CA ALA A 234 21.33 -15.23 0.00
C ALA A 234 20.36 -16.33 -0.46
N LEU A 235 19.83 -17.13 0.48
CA LEU A 235 18.81 -18.15 0.18
C LEU A 235 17.52 -17.55 -0.39
N LYS A 236 17.08 -16.38 0.10
CA LYS A 236 15.90 -15.68 -0.41
C LYS A 236 16.07 -15.23 -1.87
N ASN A 237 17.28 -14.84 -2.24
CA ASN A 237 17.57 -14.40 -3.62
C ASN A 237 17.66 -15.57 -4.61
N ASN A 238 17.84 -16.81 -4.13
CA ASN A 238 17.88 -18.02 -4.96
C ASN A 238 16.50 -18.59 -5.30
N VAL A 239 15.43 -18.15 -4.67
CA VAL A 239 14.06 -18.58 -4.99
C VAL A 239 13.52 -17.93 -6.28
N GLU A 240 14.24 -16.96 -6.84
CA GLU A 240 13.89 -16.32 -8.13
C GLU A 240 14.15 -17.20 -9.38
N SER A 241 14.73 -18.38 -9.23
CA SER A 241 15.07 -19.29 -10.34
C SER A 241 14.24 -20.57 -10.40
N ALA A 242 13.14 -20.65 -9.63
CA ALA A 242 12.23 -21.79 -9.63
C ALA A 242 10.88 -21.48 -10.28
#